data_512e18adb6fd8800741d5b64d7bcfe39
#
_entry.id   512e18adb6fd8800741d5b64d7bcfe39
#
_cell.length_a   1.000
_cell.length_b   1.000
_cell.length_c   1.000
_cell.angle_alpha   90.00
_cell.angle_beta   90.00
_cell.angle_gamma   90.00
#
_symmetry.space_group_name_H-M   'P 1'
#
loop_
_entity.id
_entity.type
_entity.pdbx_description
1 polymer ?
#
loop_
_entity_poly.entity_id
_entity_poly.type
_entity_poly.pdbx_seq_one_letter_code
_entity_poly.pdbx_strand_id
1 'polypeptide(L)'
;CQTMYATNNIYQVSPVVYINVLDPARHKKSLEEAQYPVSQMQAVIPVEGVLINGLTVKNADGSTALSLNTDYTAAFNSDGHLVLTLIEGGAGASAENLTVSGEQIDPSAVTKTDIVGAYDPLTGKETGAEVIRQVFPKLGIVPGLLLAPGWSQEPEVGIALAAKAANINGVFKAMALLDLDTTKAKKYTDTKKVKED
;
A
#
# COMPACT_ATOMS: atom_id res chain seq x y z
N CYS A 1 2.96 -4.74 6.26
CA CYS A 1 2.97 -4.24 7.62
C CYS A 1 3.62 -5.15 8.64
N GLN A 2 3.65 -6.48 8.48
CA GLN A 2 4.37 -7.38 9.41
C GLN A 2 5.86 -7.04 9.49
N THR A 3 6.51 -6.76 8.37
CA THR A 3 7.91 -6.33 8.33
C THR A 3 8.14 -5.03 9.10
N MET A 4 7.25 -4.04 8.94
CA MET A 4 7.34 -2.78 9.69
C MET A 4 7.19 -3.00 11.19
N TYR A 5 6.22 -3.81 11.59
CA TYR A 5 6.01 -4.16 13.00
C TYR A 5 7.23 -4.87 13.58
N ALA A 6 7.73 -5.89 12.89
CA ALA A 6 8.90 -6.64 13.35
C ALA A 6 10.12 -5.73 13.49
N THR A 7 10.40 -4.92 12.48
CA THR A 7 11.58 -4.04 12.47
C THR A 7 11.52 -3.00 13.59
N ASN A 8 10.38 -2.32 13.76
CA ASN A 8 10.29 -1.22 14.70
C ASN A 8 9.97 -1.68 16.14
N ASN A 9 9.06 -2.65 16.31
CA ASN A 9 8.56 -3.01 17.63
C ASN A 9 9.31 -4.20 18.24
N ILE A 10 9.69 -5.18 17.42
CA ILE A 10 10.37 -6.38 17.93
C ILE A 10 11.90 -6.16 17.99
N TYR A 11 12.48 -5.74 16.87
CA TYR A 11 13.94 -5.60 16.74
C TYR A 11 14.46 -4.20 17.04
N GLN A 12 13.58 -3.20 17.12
CA GLN A 12 13.90 -1.79 17.43
C GLN A 12 15.03 -1.23 16.56
N VAL A 13 15.04 -1.60 15.28
CA VAL A 13 16.03 -1.12 14.31
C VAL A 13 15.67 0.29 13.87
N SER A 14 16.60 1.23 13.96
CA SER A 14 16.42 2.62 13.56
C SER A 14 17.77 3.21 13.08
N PRO A 15 17.74 4.09 12.09
CA PRO A 15 16.60 4.51 11.27
C PRO A 15 16.23 3.51 10.17
N VAL A 16 14.94 3.35 9.88
CA VAL A 16 14.44 2.57 8.74
C VAL A 16 13.52 3.43 7.90
N VAL A 17 13.73 3.43 6.59
CA VAL A 17 12.91 4.14 5.61
C VAL A 17 12.09 3.15 4.82
N TYR A 18 10.78 3.32 4.79
CA TYR A 18 9.85 2.51 4.02
C TYR A 18 9.36 3.28 2.80
N ILE A 19 9.49 2.67 1.62
CA ILE A 19 8.95 3.21 0.38
C ILE A 19 7.62 2.53 0.10
N ASN A 20 6.53 3.30 0.13
CA ASN A 20 5.22 2.81 -0.25
C ASN A 20 5.07 2.88 -1.78
N VAL A 21 4.86 1.73 -2.39
CA VAL A 21 4.67 1.60 -3.85
C VAL A 21 3.19 1.51 -4.25
N LEU A 22 2.28 1.39 -3.26
CA LEU A 22 0.84 1.38 -3.53
C LEU A 22 0.37 2.74 -4.07
N ASP A 23 -0.24 2.71 -5.24
CA ASP A 23 -0.90 3.86 -5.86
C ASP A 23 -2.40 3.61 -5.90
N PRO A 24 -3.22 4.35 -5.10
CA PRO A 24 -4.68 4.16 -5.07
C PRO A 24 -5.36 4.39 -6.41
N ALA A 25 -4.72 5.11 -7.34
CA ALA A 25 -5.28 5.32 -8.68
C ALA A 25 -5.15 4.07 -9.56
N ARG A 26 -4.15 3.22 -9.29
CA ARG A 26 -3.81 2.05 -10.12
C ARG A 26 -4.08 0.72 -9.42
N HIS A 27 -3.71 0.61 -8.14
CA HIS A 27 -3.77 -0.63 -7.36
C HIS A 27 -5.08 -0.68 -6.58
N LYS A 28 -6.18 -0.83 -7.29
CA LYS A 28 -7.54 -0.86 -6.73
C LYS A 28 -8.40 -1.90 -7.43
N LYS A 29 -9.42 -2.34 -6.72
CA LYS A 29 -10.46 -3.25 -7.23
C LYS A 29 -11.82 -2.78 -6.75
N SER A 30 -12.89 -3.30 -7.34
CA SER A 30 -14.25 -3.00 -6.94
C SER A 30 -14.50 -3.46 -5.50
N LEU A 31 -15.16 -2.60 -4.73
CA LEU A 31 -15.86 -2.96 -3.52
C LEU A 31 -17.29 -3.32 -3.93
N GLU A 32 -17.61 -4.61 -3.87
CA GLU A 32 -18.91 -5.14 -4.25
C GLU A 32 -20.02 -4.49 -3.40
N GLU A 33 -21.17 -4.26 -4.04
CA GLU A 33 -22.33 -3.68 -3.37
C GLU A 33 -22.83 -4.61 -2.26
N ALA A 34 -22.88 -4.10 -1.03
CA ALA A 34 -23.35 -4.85 0.14
C ALA A 34 -24.11 -3.94 1.10
N GLN A 35 -24.97 -4.56 1.91
CA GLN A 35 -25.72 -3.88 2.95
C GLN A 35 -25.02 -4.01 4.31
N TYR A 36 -24.95 -2.90 5.03
CA TYR A 36 -24.36 -2.80 6.35
C TYR A 36 -25.36 -2.25 7.34
N PRO A 37 -25.59 -2.94 8.49
CA PRO A 37 -26.54 -2.49 9.50
C PRO A 37 -26.04 -1.20 10.16
N VAL A 38 -26.99 -0.32 10.46
CA VAL A 38 -26.75 0.90 11.22
C VAL A 38 -27.08 0.65 12.69
N SER A 39 -26.12 0.95 13.56
CA SER A 39 -26.30 0.94 15.00
C SER A 39 -25.75 2.23 15.59
N GLN A 40 -26.51 2.91 16.43
CA GLN A 40 -26.11 4.19 17.03
C GLN A 40 -25.65 5.21 15.97
N MET A 41 -26.40 5.31 14.87
CA MET A 41 -26.10 6.17 13.72
C MET A 41 -24.77 5.82 13.00
N GLN A 42 -24.22 4.63 13.20
CA GLN A 42 -22.99 4.20 12.56
C GLN A 42 -23.17 2.89 11.79
N ALA A 43 -22.57 2.82 10.61
CA ALA A 43 -22.40 1.59 9.86
C ALA A 43 -20.91 1.30 9.72
N VAL A 44 -20.49 0.08 10.04
CA VAL A 44 -19.10 -0.37 9.92
C VAL A 44 -18.97 -1.24 8.68
N ILE A 45 -18.03 -0.89 7.81
CA ILE A 45 -17.65 -1.67 6.64
C ILE A 45 -16.38 -2.43 7.00
N PRO A 46 -16.46 -3.74 7.32
CA PRO A 46 -15.34 -4.53 7.83
C PRO A 46 -14.42 -4.98 6.68
N VAL A 47 -14.04 -4.01 5.83
CA VAL A 47 -13.16 -4.20 4.69
C VAL A 47 -12.00 -3.23 4.81
N GLU A 48 -10.78 -3.75 4.70
CA GLU A 48 -9.58 -2.91 4.74
C GLU A 48 -9.35 -2.20 3.40
N GLY A 49 -8.79 -1.00 3.47
CA GLY A 49 -8.34 -0.27 2.27
C GLY A 49 -9.46 0.32 1.42
N VAL A 50 -10.65 0.50 1.95
CA VAL A 50 -11.77 1.18 1.24
C VAL A 50 -11.36 2.60 0.87
N LEU A 51 -11.62 2.99 -0.37
CA LEU A 51 -11.36 4.34 -0.85
C LEU A 51 -12.59 5.22 -0.62
N ILE A 52 -12.46 6.22 0.26
CA ILE A 52 -13.57 7.14 0.56
C ILE A 52 -13.96 7.95 -0.68
N ASN A 53 -12.96 8.35 -1.50
CA ASN A 53 -13.21 9.02 -2.76
C ASN A 53 -13.78 8.03 -3.79
N GLY A 54 -15.02 8.29 -4.25
CA GLY A 54 -15.72 7.39 -5.17
C GLY A 54 -16.60 6.35 -4.48
N LEU A 55 -16.75 6.44 -3.14
CA LEU A 55 -17.69 5.62 -2.41
C LEU A 55 -19.13 6.03 -2.77
N THR A 56 -19.98 5.06 -3.07
CA THR A 56 -21.39 5.24 -3.27
C THR A 56 -22.13 4.68 -2.06
N VAL A 57 -22.85 5.53 -1.34
CA VAL A 57 -23.64 5.17 -0.18
C VAL A 57 -25.09 5.48 -0.47
N LYS A 58 -25.98 4.53 -0.22
CA LYS A 58 -27.43 4.67 -0.41
C LYS A 58 -28.16 4.16 0.83
N ASN A 59 -29.42 4.54 0.97
CA ASN A 59 -30.30 3.90 1.95
C ASN A 59 -30.56 2.42 1.60
N ALA A 60 -31.22 1.70 2.50
CA ALA A 60 -31.40 0.24 2.39
C ALA A 60 -32.06 -0.23 1.08
N ASP A 61 -33.03 0.54 0.56
CA ASP A 61 -33.76 0.22 -0.68
C ASP A 61 -32.99 0.65 -1.94
N GLY A 62 -31.86 1.30 -1.80
CA GLY A 62 -31.03 1.79 -2.90
C GLY A 62 -31.60 3.01 -3.64
N SER A 63 -32.73 3.56 -3.18
CA SER A 63 -33.44 4.65 -3.89
C SER A 63 -32.82 6.01 -3.67
N THR A 64 -32.25 6.26 -2.48
CA THR A 64 -31.71 7.56 -2.10
C THR A 64 -30.21 7.47 -1.93
N ALA A 65 -29.46 8.20 -2.76
CA ALA A 65 -28.02 8.37 -2.61
C ALA A 65 -27.73 9.38 -1.49
N LEU A 66 -26.77 9.05 -0.62
CA LEU A 66 -26.35 9.89 0.48
C LEU A 66 -25.02 10.60 0.11
N SER A 67 -24.91 11.84 0.56
CA SER A 67 -23.77 12.70 0.25
C SER A 67 -22.81 12.80 1.44
N LEU A 68 -21.50 12.62 1.17
CA LEU A 68 -20.44 12.77 2.16
C LEU A 68 -20.44 14.20 2.72
N ASN A 69 -20.26 14.32 4.02
CA ASN A 69 -20.28 15.59 4.80
C ASN A 69 -21.64 16.33 4.83
N THR A 70 -22.68 15.77 4.23
CA THR A 70 -24.05 16.29 4.30
C THR A 70 -24.95 15.31 5.02
N ASP A 71 -24.95 14.07 4.61
CA ASP A 71 -25.79 13.00 5.16
C ASP A 71 -25.00 12.06 6.06
N TYR A 72 -23.71 11.91 5.82
CA TYR A 72 -22.81 11.08 6.63
C TYR A 72 -21.37 11.63 6.62
N THR A 73 -20.60 11.21 7.63
CA THR A 73 -19.13 11.35 7.64
C THR A 73 -18.50 9.98 7.54
N ALA A 74 -17.23 9.93 7.07
CA ALA A 74 -16.48 8.70 6.88
C ALA A 74 -15.12 8.79 7.58
N ALA A 75 -14.79 7.81 8.42
CA ALA A 75 -13.52 7.73 9.12
C ALA A 75 -13.09 6.26 9.29
N PHE A 76 -11.79 6.01 9.45
CA PHE A 76 -11.30 4.67 9.75
C PHE A 76 -11.17 4.47 11.26
N ASN A 77 -11.55 3.28 11.73
CA ASN A 77 -11.30 2.86 13.10
C ASN A 77 -9.88 2.28 13.28
N SER A 78 -9.54 1.86 14.51
CA SER A 78 -8.24 1.25 14.84
C SER A 78 -7.91 -0.03 14.06
N ASP A 79 -8.94 -0.73 13.60
CA ASP A 79 -8.81 -1.98 12.85
C ASP A 79 -8.65 -1.74 11.32
N GLY A 80 -8.69 -0.46 10.89
CA GLY A 80 -8.63 -0.08 9.48
C GLY A 80 -9.95 -0.26 8.73
N HIS A 81 -11.05 -0.52 9.44
CA HIS A 81 -12.39 -0.60 8.85
C HIS A 81 -12.98 0.79 8.68
N LEU A 82 -13.72 1.00 7.59
CA LEU A 82 -14.41 2.26 7.35
C LEU A 82 -15.69 2.34 8.19
N VAL A 83 -15.83 3.41 8.96
CA VAL A 83 -17.03 3.73 9.75
C VAL A 83 -17.71 4.92 9.10
N LEU A 84 -18.96 4.73 8.69
CA LEU A 84 -19.85 5.77 8.23
C LEU A 84 -20.72 6.22 9.42
N THR A 85 -20.64 7.49 9.79
CA THR A 85 -21.46 8.07 10.85
C THR A 85 -22.50 8.96 10.19
N LEU A 86 -23.79 8.65 10.39
CA LEU A 86 -24.90 9.43 9.86
C LEU A 86 -25.03 10.77 10.58
N ILE A 87 -25.42 11.80 9.83
CA ILE A 87 -25.62 13.15 10.35
C ILE A 87 -27.09 13.31 10.69
N GLU A 88 -27.36 13.82 11.88
CA GLU A 88 -28.73 14.12 12.36
C GLU A 88 -29.39 15.12 11.42
N GLY A 89 -30.61 14.80 10.94
CA GLY A 89 -31.31 15.59 9.94
C GLY A 89 -30.91 15.36 8.49
N GLY A 90 -29.87 14.57 8.23
CA GLY A 90 -29.50 14.13 6.87
C GLY A 90 -30.49 13.10 6.30
N ALA A 91 -30.44 12.90 4.98
CA ALA A 91 -31.40 12.00 4.27
C ALA A 91 -31.32 10.53 4.76
N GLY A 92 -30.19 10.12 5.35
CA GLY A 92 -29.99 8.77 5.89
C GLY A 92 -30.20 8.64 7.40
N ALA A 93 -30.59 9.70 8.13
CA ALA A 93 -30.58 9.73 9.59
C ALA A 93 -31.42 8.64 10.27
N SER A 94 -32.46 8.13 9.58
CA SER A 94 -33.35 7.04 10.09
C SER A 94 -33.09 5.69 9.40
N ALA A 95 -32.01 5.55 8.64
CA ALA A 95 -31.72 4.31 7.93
C ALA A 95 -31.32 3.20 8.92
N GLU A 96 -31.92 2.03 8.81
CA GLU A 96 -31.54 0.84 9.57
C GLU A 96 -30.37 0.08 8.91
N ASN A 97 -30.21 0.23 7.60
CA ASN A 97 -29.13 -0.32 6.82
C ASN A 97 -28.67 0.69 5.76
N LEU A 98 -27.42 0.62 5.40
CA LEU A 98 -26.84 1.36 4.26
C LEU A 98 -26.38 0.37 3.20
N THR A 99 -26.68 0.66 1.94
CA THR A 99 -26.12 -0.04 0.78
C THR A 99 -24.88 0.72 0.33
N VAL A 100 -23.72 0.05 0.34
CA VAL A 100 -22.42 0.66 0.06
C VAL A 100 -21.72 -0.10 -1.06
N SER A 101 -21.16 0.64 -2.02
CA SER A 101 -20.29 0.14 -3.07
C SER A 101 -19.22 1.17 -3.41
N GLY A 102 -18.18 0.77 -4.12
CA GLY A 102 -17.10 1.69 -4.49
C GLY A 102 -15.83 0.98 -4.92
N GLU A 103 -14.71 1.45 -4.41
CA GLU A 103 -13.39 0.89 -4.70
C GLU A 103 -12.61 0.65 -3.40
N GLN A 104 -11.72 -0.33 -3.43
CA GLN A 104 -10.80 -0.64 -2.35
C GLN A 104 -9.39 -0.86 -2.91
N ILE A 105 -8.38 -0.61 -2.10
CA ILE A 105 -6.98 -0.90 -2.43
C ILE A 105 -6.81 -2.39 -2.69
N ASP A 106 -6.11 -2.71 -3.75
CA ASP A 106 -5.70 -4.07 -4.09
C ASP A 106 -4.17 -4.22 -4.07
N PRO A 107 -3.57 -4.66 -2.96
CA PRO A 107 -2.13 -4.90 -2.89
C PRO A 107 -1.65 -5.97 -3.88
N SER A 108 -2.53 -6.88 -4.33
CA SER A 108 -2.17 -7.93 -5.30
C SER A 108 -1.98 -7.39 -6.73
N ALA A 109 -2.46 -6.18 -7.00
CA ALA A 109 -2.23 -5.49 -8.27
C ALA A 109 -0.82 -4.87 -8.38
N VAL A 110 -0.04 -4.84 -7.30
CA VAL A 110 1.36 -4.40 -7.34
C VAL A 110 2.19 -5.40 -8.15
N THR A 111 3.02 -4.88 -9.04
CA THR A 111 3.87 -5.67 -9.93
C THR A 111 5.35 -5.38 -9.68
N LYS A 112 6.23 -6.21 -10.23
CA LYS A 112 7.67 -5.98 -10.19
C LYS A 112 8.07 -4.61 -10.76
N THR A 113 7.33 -4.12 -11.78
CA THR A 113 7.57 -2.80 -12.37
C THR A 113 7.31 -1.68 -11.38
N ASP A 114 6.33 -1.83 -10.49
CA ASP A 114 6.05 -0.84 -9.45
C ASP A 114 7.14 -0.82 -8.37
N ILE A 115 7.76 -1.97 -8.10
CA ILE A 115 8.89 -2.08 -7.16
C ILE A 115 10.15 -1.46 -7.77
N VAL A 116 10.48 -1.79 -9.02
CA VAL A 116 11.62 -1.20 -9.73
C VAL A 116 11.42 0.31 -9.87
N GLY A 117 10.21 0.72 -10.22
CA GLY A 117 9.84 2.11 -10.40
C GLY A 117 10.42 2.76 -11.64
N ALA A 118 10.18 4.05 -11.75
CA ALA A 118 10.66 4.87 -12.86
C ALA A 118 10.84 6.32 -12.45
N TYR A 119 11.63 7.05 -13.22
CA TYR A 119 11.69 8.50 -13.21
C TYR A 119 10.94 9.05 -14.42
N ASP A 120 9.97 9.91 -14.17
CA ASP A 120 9.26 10.63 -15.23
C ASP A 120 9.93 12.00 -15.46
N PRO A 121 10.60 12.21 -16.60
CA PRO A 121 11.30 13.48 -16.87
C PRO A 121 10.34 14.67 -17.10
N LEU A 122 9.08 14.43 -17.44
CA LEU A 122 8.11 15.50 -17.68
C LEU A 122 7.58 16.09 -16.39
N THR A 123 7.32 15.23 -15.40
CA THR A 123 6.77 15.65 -14.10
C THR A 123 7.82 15.70 -12.99
N GLY A 124 9.01 15.16 -13.21
CA GLY A 124 10.04 14.98 -12.20
C GLY A 124 9.68 13.94 -11.13
N LYS A 125 8.61 13.16 -11.34
CA LYS A 125 8.12 12.16 -10.38
C LYS A 125 8.99 10.91 -10.41
N GLU A 126 9.37 10.45 -9.23
CA GLU A 126 10.06 9.17 -9.01
C GLU A 126 9.10 8.19 -8.32
N THR A 127 9.14 6.93 -8.73
CA THR A 127 8.33 5.83 -8.17
C THR A 127 9.21 4.64 -7.84
N GLY A 128 8.73 3.72 -6.99
CA GLY A 128 9.43 2.50 -6.64
C GLY A 128 10.85 2.75 -6.10
N ALA A 129 11.82 1.96 -6.54
CA ALA A 129 13.20 2.05 -6.10
C ALA A 129 13.90 3.36 -6.51
N GLU A 130 13.38 4.12 -7.50
CA GLU A 130 13.94 5.44 -7.84
C GLU A 130 13.83 6.44 -6.69
N VAL A 131 12.80 6.30 -5.83
CA VAL A 131 12.59 7.18 -4.66
C VAL A 131 13.75 7.12 -3.65
N ILE A 132 14.59 6.07 -3.69
CA ILE A 132 15.80 5.96 -2.86
C ILE A 132 16.68 7.20 -2.99
N ARG A 133 16.72 7.81 -4.17
CA ARG A 133 17.49 9.04 -4.44
C ARG A 133 17.05 10.24 -3.60
N GLN A 134 15.79 10.22 -3.14
CA GLN A 134 15.22 11.31 -2.34
C GLN A 134 15.47 11.14 -0.83
N VAL A 135 15.94 9.97 -0.40
CA VAL A 135 16.10 9.66 1.04
C VAL A 135 17.08 10.64 1.69
N PHE A 136 18.28 10.78 1.14
CA PHE A 136 19.26 11.70 1.71
C PHE A 136 18.83 13.18 1.63
N PRO A 137 18.38 13.71 0.48
CA PRO A 137 17.95 15.10 0.39
C PRO A 137 16.78 15.47 1.30
N LYS A 138 15.85 14.54 1.55
CA LYS A 138 14.65 14.80 2.35
C LYS A 138 14.82 14.49 3.84
N LEU A 139 15.60 13.47 4.18
CA LEU A 139 15.66 12.92 5.53
C LEU A 139 17.06 13.04 6.16
N GLY A 140 18.10 13.40 5.39
CA GLY A 140 19.48 13.41 5.87
C GLY A 140 20.07 12.01 6.17
N ILE A 141 19.37 10.95 5.75
CA ILE A 141 19.77 9.56 6.00
C ILE A 141 20.46 9.00 4.76
N VAL A 142 21.66 8.45 4.93
CA VAL A 142 22.36 7.71 3.88
C VAL A 142 21.92 6.24 3.94
N PRO A 143 21.23 5.71 2.90
CA PRO A 143 20.87 4.31 2.87
C PRO A 143 22.11 3.42 2.83
N GLY A 144 22.27 2.51 3.79
CA GLY A 144 23.37 1.54 3.84
C GLY A 144 22.98 0.15 3.35
N LEU A 145 21.68 -0.17 3.42
CA LEU A 145 21.12 -1.46 3.02
C LEU A 145 19.80 -1.25 2.27
N LEU A 146 19.64 -1.91 1.13
CA LEU A 146 18.44 -1.90 0.32
C LEU A 146 17.80 -3.28 0.33
N LEU A 147 16.47 -3.32 0.50
CA LEU A 147 15.67 -4.54 0.61
C LEU A 147 14.36 -4.38 -0.16
N ALA A 148 13.92 -5.44 -0.82
CA ALA A 148 12.57 -5.60 -1.34
C ALA A 148 12.05 -7.01 -1.02
N PRO A 149 11.66 -7.27 0.24
CA PRO A 149 11.29 -8.60 0.70
C PRO A 149 10.13 -9.18 -0.11
N GLY A 150 10.29 -10.44 -0.57
CA GLY A 150 9.31 -11.14 -1.39
C GLY A 150 9.32 -10.73 -2.87
N TRP A 151 10.10 -9.71 -3.26
CA TRP A 151 10.21 -9.24 -4.64
C TRP A 151 11.61 -9.39 -5.24
N SER A 152 12.66 -9.30 -4.42
CA SER A 152 14.03 -9.29 -4.90
C SER A 152 14.54 -10.64 -5.40
N GLN A 153 13.75 -11.71 -5.25
CA GLN A 153 13.95 -12.99 -5.92
C GLN A 153 13.66 -12.93 -7.44
N GLU A 154 12.90 -11.90 -7.89
CA GLU A 154 12.70 -11.62 -9.30
C GLU A 154 13.96 -10.95 -9.85
N PRO A 155 14.60 -11.50 -10.92
CA PRO A 155 15.88 -10.99 -11.42
C PRO A 155 15.89 -9.50 -11.76
N GLU A 156 14.82 -9.01 -12.36
CA GLU A 156 14.68 -7.58 -12.72
C GLU A 156 14.70 -6.68 -11.48
N VAL A 157 14.04 -7.08 -10.38
CA VAL A 157 14.03 -6.34 -9.13
C VAL A 157 15.41 -6.42 -8.46
N GLY A 158 16.02 -7.62 -8.43
CA GLY A 158 17.33 -7.83 -7.85
C GLY A 158 18.40 -6.97 -8.55
N ILE A 159 18.43 -6.97 -9.88
CA ILE A 159 19.34 -6.18 -10.69
C ILE A 159 19.13 -4.67 -10.45
N ALA A 160 17.87 -4.22 -10.42
CA ALA A 160 17.54 -2.81 -10.16
C ALA A 160 18.04 -2.36 -8.78
N LEU A 161 17.81 -3.16 -7.73
CA LEU A 161 18.28 -2.86 -6.37
C LEU A 161 19.81 -2.85 -6.31
N ALA A 162 20.49 -3.81 -6.93
CA ALA A 162 21.95 -3.86 -6.98
C ALA A 162 22.55 -2.65 -7.71
N ALA A 163 21.94 -2.25 -8.83
CA ALA A 163 22.35 -1.05 -9.57
C ALA A 163 22.17 0.22 -8.73
N LYS A 164 21.04 0.36 -8.01
CA LYS A 164 20.81 1.47 -7.09
C LYS A 164 21.80 1.47 -5.93
N ALA A 165 22.06 0.30 -5.33
CA ALA A 165 23.00 0.17 -4.22
C ALA A 165 24.43 0.57 -4.64
N ALA A 166 24.83 0.27 -5.87
CA ALA A 166 26.15 0.62 -6.40
C ALA A 166 26.37 2.12 -6.51
N ASN A 167 25.31 2.89 -6.74
CA ASN A 167 25.42 4.34 -6.94
C ASN A 167 24.12 5.08 -6.58
N ILE A 168 24.05 5.62 -5.37
CA ILE A 168 22.97 6.49 -4.94
C ILE A 168 23.42 7.94 -5.09
N ASN A 169 22.76 8.71 -5.96
CA ASN A 169 23.04 10.14 -6.23
C ASN A 169 24.48 10.44 -6.67
N GLY A 170 25.19 9.46 -7.26
CA GLY A 170 26.58 9.65 -7.67
C GLY A 170 27.61 9.66 -6.55
N VAL A 171 27.19 9.56 -5.29
CA VAL A 171 28.05 9.77 -4.11
C VAL A 171 28.03 8.59 -3.15
N PHE A 172 26.85 8.03 -2.87
CA PHE A 172 26.72 7.01 -1.84
C PHE A 172 26.66 5.61 -2.44
N LYS A 173 27.13 4.64 -1.66
CA LYS A 173 27.02 3.22 -1.95
C LYS A 173 26.30 2.52 -0.81
N ALA A 174 25.50 1.51 -1.14
CA ALA A 174 24.80 0.65 -0.22
C ALA A 174 25.04 -0.81 -0.57
N MET A 175 24.54 -1.71 0.25
CA MET A 175 24.43 -3.13 -0.05
C MET A 175 22.99 -3.44 -0.44
N ALA A 176 22.77 -4.23 -1.48
CA ALA A 176 21.49 -4.85 -1.77
C ALA A 176 21.46 -6.25 -1.18
N LEU A 177 20.47 -6.55 -0.33
CA LEU A 177 20.19 -7.90 0.14
C LEU A 177 19.02 -8.44 -0.65
N LEU A 178 19.25 -9.55 -1.36
CA LEU A 178 18.28 -10.14 -2.27
C LEU A 178 17.73 -11.43 -1.67
N ASP A 179 16.43 -11.63 -1.86
CA ASP A 179 15.77 -12.88 -1.50
C ASP A 179 16.22 -14.01 -2.44
N LEU A 180 16.24 -15.20 -1.92
CA LEU A 180 16.48 -16.40 -2.71
C LEU A 180 15.16 -17.14 -2.91
N ASP A 181 14.86 -17.51 -4.15
CA ASP A 181 13.71 -18.35 -4.46
C ASP A 181 13.93 -19.77 -3.90
N THR A 182 13.35 -20.07 -2.77
CA THR A 182 13.47 -21.37 -2.08
C THR A 182 12.73 -22.49 -2.81
N THR A 183 11.93 -22.19 -3.82
CA THR A 183 11.32 -23.22 -4.67
C THR A 183 12.34 -23.76 -5.67
N LYS A 184 13.29 -22.94 -6.10
CA LYS A 184 14.40 -23.29 -7.00
C LYS A 184 15.63 -23.74 -6.23
N ALA A 185 15.99 -23.03 -5.17
CA ALA A 185 17.13 -23.34 -4.31
C ALA A 185 16.67 -24.09 -3.04
N LYS A 186 16.60 -25.42 -3.11
CA LYS A 186 16.19 -26.27 -1.98
C LYS A 186 17.35 -26.63 -1.05
N LYS A 187 18.57 -26.54 -1.55
CA LYS A 187 19.81 -26.80 -0.80
C LYS A 187 20.78 -25.65 -1.00
N TYR A 188 21.69 -25.46 -0.05
CA TYR A 188 22.71 -24.40 -0.16
C TYR A 188 23.58 -24.52 -1.43
N THR A 189 23.76 -25.74 -1.95
CA THR A 189 24.49 -26.01 -3.20
C THR A 189 23.78 -25.49 -4.44
N ASP A 190 22.47 -25.30 -4.38
CA ASP A 190 21.67 -24.84 -5.51
C ASP A 190 21.81 -23.31 -5.71
N THR A 191 22.24 -22.59 -4.67
CA THR A 191 22.39 -21.11 -4.68
C THR A 191 23.38 -20.66 -5.76
N LYS A 192 24.40 -21.47 -6.05
CA LYS A 192 25.40 -21.16 -7.08
C LYS A 192 24.76 -21.11 -8.46
N LYS A 193 23.87 -22.04 -8.78
CA LYS A 193 23.14 -22.10 -10.05
C LYS A 193 22.17 -20.92 -10.19
N VAL A 194 21.42 -20.63 -9.12
CA VAL A 194 20.46 -19.49 -9.13
C VAL A 194 21.14 -18.14 -9.29
N LYS A 195 22.43 -18.05 -8.95
CA LYS A 195 23.22 -16.83 -9.17
C LYS A 195 23.71 -16.67 -10.61
N GLU A 196 23.86 -17.80 -11.33
CA GLU A 196 24.38 -17.83 -12.69
C GLU A 196 23.27 -17.66 -13.75
N ASP A 197 22.01 -17.90 -13.39
CA ASP A 197 20.81 -17.67 -14.20
C ASP A 197 20.33 -16.21 -14.07
#